data_11275decabaded196833296223f29d5f
#
_entry.id   11275decabaded196833296223f29d5f
#
_cell.length_a   1.000
_cell.length_b   1.000
_cell.length_c   1.000
_cell.angle_alpha   90.00
_cell.angle_beta   90.00
_cell.angle_gamma   90.00
#
_symmetry.space_group_name_H-M   'P 1'
#
loop_
_entity.id
_entity.type
_entity.pdbx_description
1 polymer ?
#
loop_
_entity_poly.entity_id
_entity_poly.type
_entity_poly.pdbx_seq_one_letter_code
_entity_poly.pdbx_strand_id
1 'polypeptide(L)'
;MEVKSYVEIPCGTYHSEADRIRYRGWFINDEVLISHWTAGVSKDYPWEMVFEALLRCGGNLVIPGTDKNSRIYAPIASDMGLMITHHHAEPLGAEMFLRAYPDLEPSYLKHKDLFEGLWKDAIGRQKDEEVIWNIGFRGQGDVPFWENDSAFDTPEKR
;
A
#
# COMPACT_ATOMS: atom_id res chain seq x y z
N MET A 1 -17.94 -9.54 29.94
CA MET A 1 -18.75 -8.67 29.08
C MET A 1 -19.75 -9.56 28.36
N GLU A 2 -21.03 -9.32 28.56
CA GLU A 2 -22.09 -10.15 27.98
C GLU A 2 -22.26 -9.75 26.51
N VAL A 3 -22.12 -10.70 25.59
CA VAL A 3 -22.33 -10.45 24.16
C VAL A 3 -23.82 -10.50 23.90
N LYS A 4 -24.43 -9.38 23.55
CA LYS A 4 -25.83 -9.33 23.17
C LYS A 4 -26.01 -10.03 21.80
N SER A 5 -27.05 -10.85 21.69
CA SER A 5 -27.41 -11.54 20.44
C SER A 5 -28.15 -10.65 19.43
N TYR A 6 -28.41 -9.39 19.78
CA TYR A 6 -29.09 -8.41 18.91
C TYR A 6 -28.59 -6.99 19.20
N VAL A 7 -28.71 -6.13 18.22
CA VAL A 7 -28.44 -4.70 18.31
C VAL A 7 -29.74 -3.96 18.02
N GLU A 8 -30.17 -3.10 18.95
CA GLU A 8 -31.30 -2.18 18.71
C GLU A 8 -30.74 -0.89 18.12
N ILE A 9 -31.18 -0.55 16.91
CA ILE A 9 -30.84 0.72 16.26
C ILE A 9 -32.09 1.60 16.31
N PRO A 10 -32.06 2.77 16.95
CA PRO A 10 -33.17 3.70 16.94
C PRO A 10 -33.55 4.08 15.50
N CYS A 11 -34.84 4.02 15.18
CA CYS A 11 -35.31 4.48 13.87
C CYS A 11 -35.24 6.01 13.83
N GLY A 12 -34.46 6.58 12.91
CA GLY A 12 -34.29 8.02 12.77
C GLY A 12 -33.42 8.37 11.57
N THR A 13 -33.45 9.64 11.19
CA THR A 13 -32.55 10.18 10.17
C THR A 13 -31.35 10.81 10.87
N TYR A 14 -30.18 10.29 10.57
CA TYR A 14 -28.91 10.79 11.11
C TYR A 14 -28.17 11.54 10.01
N HIS A 15 -27.79 12.76 10.29
CA HIS A 15 -26.95 13.56 9.39
C HIS A 15 -25.61 13.82 10.08
N SER A 16 -24.52 13.49 9.41
CA SER A 16 -23.19 13.94 9.77
C SER A 16 -22.79 15.13 8.89
N GLU A 17 -22.02 16.05 9.42
CA GLU A 17 -21.35 17.05 8.58
C GLU A 17 -20.35 16.35 7.64
N ALA A 18 -20.18 16.93 6.45
CA ALA A 18 -19.18 16.43 5.52
C ALA A 18 -17.77 16.58 6.12
N ASP A 19 -16.96 15.58 5.94
CA ASP A 19 -15.56 15.60 6.37
C ASP A 19 -14.79 16.75 5.68
N ARG A 20 -14.10 17.55 6.47
CA ARG A 20 -13.25 18.66 5.96
C ARG A 20 -12.02 18.17 5.20
N ILE A 21 -11.54 16.98 5.55
CA ILE A 21 -10.36 16.35 4.94
C ILE A 21 -10.86 15.19 4.09
N ARG A 22 -10.62 15.28 2.78
CA ARG A 22 -11.09 14.27 1.83
C ARG A 22 -10.46 12.90 2.04
N TYR A 23 -9.14 12.87 2.27
CA TYR A 23 -8.37 11.63 2.42
C TYR A 23 -7.87 11.50 3.85
N ARG A 24 -8.24 10.41 4.51
CA ARG A 24 -7.88 10.10 5.89
C ARG A 24 -7.45 8.66 5.93
N GLY A 25 -6.18 8.42 6.23
CA GLY A 25 -5.64 7.07 6.07
C GLY A 25 -4.56 6.70 7.05
N TRP A 26 -4.22 5.42 7.01
CA TRP A 26 -3.11 4.82 7.74
C TRP A 26 -2.09 4.24 6.78
N PHE A 27 -0.85 4.25 7.20
CA PHE A 27 0.19 3.40 6.65
C PHE A 27 0.42 2.23 7.60
N ILE A 28 0.16 1.02 7.13
CA ILE A 28 0.44 -0.21 7.88
C ILE A 28 1.90 -0.58 7.60
N ASN A 29 2.81 0.13 8.26
CA ASN A 29 4.25 0.05 8.00
C ASN A 29 4.91 -1.14 8.68
N ASP A 30 4.49 -1.47 9.90
CA ASP A 30 5.07 -2.56 10.68
C ASP A 30 4.27 -3.86 10.50
N GLU A 31 4.13 -4.28 9.26
CA GLU A 31 3.40 -5.48 8.87
C GLU A 31 4.01 -6.77 9.42
N VAL A 32 5.25 -6.74 9.91
CA VAL A 32 5.89 -7.89 10.56
C VAL A 32 5.09 -8.37 11.77
N LEU A 33 4.55 -7.44 12.55
CA LEU A 33 3.72 -7.75 13.72
C LEU A 33 2.40 -8.41 13.30
N ILE A 34 1.82 -8.01 12.18
CA ILE A 34 0.55 -8.56 11.68
C ILE A 34 0.78 -9.89 10.98
N SER A 35 1.84 -10.01 10.18
CA SER A 35 2.09 -11.17 9.32
C SER A 35 2.27 -12.49 10.08
N HIS A 36 2.66 -12.44 11.35
CA HIS A 36 2.82 -13.60 12.21
C HIS A 36 1.61 -13.89 13.10
N TRP A 37 0.58 -13.06 13.02
CA TRP A 37 -0.64 -13.22 13.80
C TRP A 37 -1.80 -13.65 12.91
N THR A 38 -2.51 -14.69 13.28
CA THR A 38 -3.67 -15.20 12.52
C THR A 38 -4.99 -14.98 13.25
N ALA A 39 -4.93 -14.49 14.48
CA ALA A 39 -6.08 -14.41 15.39
C ALA A 39 -6.85 -15.73 15.54
N GLY A 40 -6.21 -16.87 15.22
CA GLY A 40 -6.83 -18.19 15.22
C GLY A 40 -7.79 -18.46 14.05
N VAL A 41 -7.80 -17.62 13.04
CA VAL A 41 -8.72 -17.71 11.88
C VAL A 41 -7.92 -17.93 10.59
N SER A 42 -7.30 -16.89 10.05
CA SER A 42 -6.54 -16.94 8.81
C SER A 42 -5.41 -15.90 8.82
N LYS A 43 -4.55 -15.92 7.82
CA LYS A 43 -3.51 -14.90 7.63
C LYS A 43 -4.08 -13.53 7.23
N ASP A 44 -5.22 -13.54 6.55
CA ASP A 44 -5.84 -12.33 6.03
C ASP A 44 -6.70 -11.63 7.09
N TYR A 45 -7.24 -12.40 8.04
CA TYR A 45 -8.15 -11.88 9.05
C TYR A 45 -7.59 -10.72 9.90
N PRO A 46 -6.34 -10.70 10.35
CA PRO A 46 -5.78 -9.52 11.02
C PRO A 46 -5.74 -8.27 10.16
N TRP A 47 -5.53 -8.42 8.86
CA TRP A 47 -5.55 -7.29 7.92
C TRP A 47 -6.96 -6.76 7.73
N GLU A 48 -7.95 -7.63 7.58
CA GLU A 48 -9.36 -7.26 7.56
C GLU A 48 -9.76 -6.50 8.83
N MET A 49 -9.30 -6.95 10.00
CA MET A 49 -9.54 -6.26 11.27
C MET A 49 -8.94 -4.85 11.31
N VAL A 50 -7.73 -4.67 10.78
CA VAL A 50 -7.07 -3.36 10.71
C VAL A 50 -7.83 -2.45 9.74
N PHE A 51 -8.24 -2.94 8.59
CA PHE A 51 -9.01 -2.18 7.61
C PHE A 51 -10.39 -1.79 8.17
N GLU A 52 -11.06 -2.73 8.85
CA GLU A 52 -12.31 -2.43 9.54
C GLU A 52 -12.12 -1.35 10.63
N ALA A 53 -11.05 -1.44 11.41
CA ALA A 53 -10.73 -0.45 12.43
C ALA A 53 -10.52 0.93 11.81
N LEU A 54 -9.80 1.02 10.68
CA LEU A 54 -9.61 2.26 9.95
C LEU A 54 -10.94 2.86 9.48
N LEU A 55 -11.81 2.05 8.87
CA LEU A 55 -13.15 2.48 8.44
C LEU A 55 -14.00 2.98 9.61
N ARG A 56 -13.99 2.25 10.75
CA ARG A 56 -14.69 2.65 11.97
C ARG A 56 -14.16 3.96 12.57
N CYS A 57 -12.89 4.28 12.35
CA CYS A 57 -12.28 5.57 12.73
C CYS A 57 -12.56 6.69 11.70
N GLY A 58 -13.39 6.44 10.68
CA GLY A 58 -13.71 7.41 9.65
C GLY A 58 -12.61 7.57 8.60
N GLY A 59 -11.67 6.62 8.52
CA GLY A 59 -10.66 6.57 7.46
C GLY A 59 -11.22 6.04 6.15
N ASN A 60 -10.57 6.36 5.06
CA ASN A 60 -10.97 5.95 3.71
C ASN A 60 -9.78 5.68 2.77
N LEU A 61 -8.55 5.69 3.29
CA LEU A 61 -7.33 5.54 2.52
C LEU A 61 -6.33 4.67 3.29
N VAL A 62 -5.62 3.78 2.61
CA VAL A 62 -4.60 2.95 3.24
C VAL A 62 -3.38 2.72 2.36
N ILE A 63 -2.20 2.63 2.99
CA ILE A 63 -1.04 1.93 2.45
C ILE A 63 -1.04 0.55 3.11
N PRO A 64 -1.40 -0.52 2.39
CA PRO A 64 -1.64 -1.85 2.96
C PRO A 64 -0.35 -2.67 3.11
N GLY A 65 0.64 -2.14 3.83
CA GLY A 65 1.96 -2.74 3.93
C GLY A 65 2.89 -2.35 2.77
N THR A 66 3.98 -3.08 2.61
CA THR A 66 5.00 -2.84 1.57
C THR A 66 5.28 -4.09 0.74
N ASP A 67 5.85 -3.92 -0.45
CA ASP A 67 6.26 -5.00 -1.35
C ASP A 67 5.15 -6.07 -1.56
N LYS A 68 5.45 -7.31 -1.15
CA LYS A 68 4.53 -8.46 -1.29
C LYS A 68 3.25 -8.28 -0.49
N ASN A 69 3.33 -7.65 0.69
CA ASN A 69 2.15 -7.43 1.52
C ASN A 69 1.22 -6.42 0.85
N SER A 70 1.75 -5.32 0.33
CA SER A 70 0.95 -4.36 -0.44
C SER A 70 0.22 -5.05 -1.62
N ARG A 71 0.93 -5.88 -2.37
CA ARG A 71 0.34 -6.63 -3.48
C ARG A 71 -0.77 -7.59 -3.07
N ILE A 72 -0.63 -8.25 -1.91
CA ILE A 72 -1.62 -9.23 -1.41
C ILE A 72 -2.83 -8.54 -0.82
N TYR A 73 -2.62 -7.48 -0.04
CA TYR A 73 -3.66 -6.91 0.81
C TYR A 73 -4.35 -5.67 0.22
N ALA A 74 -3.80 -5.06 -0.85
CA ALA A 74 -4.48 -3.97 -1.55
C ALA A 74 -5.86 -4.38 -2.11
N PRO A 75 -6.03 -5.54 -2.77
CA PRO A 75 -7.34 -5.99 -3.23
C PRO A 75 -8.34 -6.16 -2.08
N ILE A 76 -7.93 -6.71 -0.95
CA ILE A 76 -8.80 -6.89 0.22
C ILE A 76 -9.24 -5.53 0.77
N ALA A 77 -8.32 -4.57 0.89
CA ALA A 77 -8.64 -3.22 1.34
C ALA A 77 -9.61 -2.51 0.37
N SER A 78 -9.40 -2.67 -0.94
CA SER A 78 -10.26 -2.13 -1.99
C SER A 78 -11.67 -2.74 -1.93
N ASP A 79 -11.78 -4.05 -1.78
CA ASP A 79 -13.07 -4.76 -1.64
C ASP A 79 -13.83 -4.30 -0.38
N MET A 80 -13.13 -3.87 0.66
CA MET A 80 -13.71 -3.28 1.86
C MET A 80 -14.09 -1.79 1.69
N GLY A 81 -13.80 -1.18 0.54
CA GLY A 81 -14.16 0.22 0.22
C GLY A 81 -13.10 1.25 0.59
N LEU A 82 -11.86 0.83 0.83
CA LEU A 82 -10.74 1.73 1.05
C LEU A 82 -10.06 2.11 -0.27
N MET A 83 -9.72 3.37 -0.43
CA MET A 83 -8.79 3.81 -1.46
C MET A 83 -7.38 3.35 -1.12
N ILE A 84 -6.60 3.05 -2.16
CA ILE A 84 -5.24 2.54 -2.02
C ILE A 84 -4.24 3.65 -2.35
N THR A 85 -3.14 3.69 -1.61
CA THR A 85 -1.92 4.37 -2.02
C THR A 85 -0.71 3.53 -1.63
N HIS A 86 0.48 3.95 -2.05
CA HIS A 86 1.67 3.11 -1.94
C HIS A 86 2.77 3.79 -1.16
N HIS A 87 3.68 2.98 -0.64
CA HIS A 87 4.90 3.43 -0.03
C HIS A 87 5.74 4.25 -1.03
N HIS A 88 6.46 5.26 -0.54
CA HIS A 88 7.25 6.15 -1.39
C HIS A 88 8.39 5.45 -2.16
N ALA A 89 8.83 4.27 -1.72
CA ALA A 89 9.80 3.45 -2.42
C ALA A 89 9.19 2.53 -3.49
N GLU A 90 7.87 2.57 -3.67
CA GLU A 90 7.11 1.73 -4.59
C GLU A 90 6.37 2.61 -5.62
N PRO A 91 7.08 3.18 -6.59
CA PRO A 91 6.44 3.99 -7.63
C PRO A 91 5.33 3.21 -8.33
N LEU A 92 4.16 3.84 -8.45
CA LEU A 92 2.98 3.22 -9.08
C LEU A 92 2.53 1.90 -8.43
N GLY A 93 2.94 1.65 -7.17
CA GLY A 93 2.65 0.40 -6.46
C GLY A 93 3.42 -0.80 -6.97
N ALA A 94 4.54 -0.56 -7.65
CA ALA A 94 5.41 -1.62 -8.12
C ALA A 94 6.32 -2.13 -7.00
N GLU A 95 6.63 -3.42 -7.05
CA GLU A 95 7.63 -4.02 -6.18
C GLU A 95 9.00 -3.33 -6.39
N MET A 96 9.79 -3.17 -5.32
CA MET A 96 11.14 -2.61 -5.41
C MET A 96 12.02 -3.48 -6.31
N PHE A 97 12.87 -2.84 -7.13
CA PHE A 97 13.64 -3.53 -8.18
C PHE A 97 14.47 -4.71 -7.66
N LEU A 98 15.22 -4.53 -6.56
CA LEU A 98 16.04 -5.62 -5.99
C LEU A 98 15.21 -6.74 -5.33
N ARG A 99 13.93 -6.52 -5.08
CA ARG A 99 13.02 -7.59 -4.63
C ARG A 99 12.58 -8.48 -5.80
N ALA A 100 12.32 -7.85 -6.95
CA ALA A 100 11.96 -8.55 -8.17
C ALA A 100 13.18 -9.17 -8.87
N TYR A 101 14.32 -8.48 -8.81
CA TYR A 101 15.56 -8.86 -9.52
C TYR A 101 16.77 -8.76 -8.58
N PRO A 102 16.95 -9.68 -7.63
CA PRO A 102 17.97 -9.57 -6.58
C PRO A 102 19.43 -9.63 -7.09
N ASP A 103 19.64 -10.21 -8.26
CA ASP A 103 20.97 -10.39 -8.86
C ASP A 103 21.37 -9.27 -9.82
N LEU A 104 20.50 -8.26 -10.02
CA LEU A 104 20.75 -7.17 -10.96
C LEU A 104 21.02 -5.85 -10.22
N GLU A 105 21.85 -5.01 -10.80
CA GLU A 105 22.04 -3.64 -10.32
C GLU A 105 20.75 -2.82 -10.53
N PRO A 106 20.26 -2.07 -9.53
CA PRO A 106 19.00 -1.31 -9.65
C PRO A 106 19.22 -0.02 -10.45
N SER A 107 19.76 -0.14 -11.66
CA SER A 107 20.01 0.96 -12.58
C SER A 107 18.89 1.07 -13.60
N TYR A 108 18.15 2.19 -13.57
CA TYR A 108 17.13 2.46 -14.58
C TYR A 108 17.72 2.56 -15.99
N LEU A 109 18.92 3.16 -16.12
CA LEU A 109 19.56 3.31 -17.43
C LEU A 109 19.97 1.97 -18.04
N LYS A 110 20.34 0.98 -17.20
CA LYS A 110 20.74 -0.36 -17.67
C LYS A 110 19.53 -1.28 -17.88
N HIS A 111 18.48 -1.11 -17.08
CA HIS A 111 17.36 -2.04 -17.01
C HIS A 111 16.00 -1.36 -17.17
N LYS A 112 15.95 -0.34 -18.04
CA LYS A 112 14.75 0.46 -18.28
C LYS A 112 13.49 -0.39 -18.49
N ASP A 113 13.59 -1.40 -19.37
CA ASP A 113 12.45 -2.24 -19.73
C ASP A 113 11.93 -3.06 -18.53
N LEU A 114 12.82 -3.47 -17.63
CA LEU A 114 12.44 -4.20 -16.42
C LEU A 114 11.71 -3.28 -15.42
N PHE A 115 12.21 -2.06 -15.19
CA PHE A 115 11.51 -1.08 -14.37
C PHE A 115 10.14 -0.73 -14.93
N GLU A 116 10.07 -0.41 -16.22
CA GLU A 116 8.80 -0.10 -16.88
C GLU A 116 7.84 -1.30 -16.88
N GLY A 117 8.37 -2.52 -16.98
CA GLY A 117 7.61 -3.75 -16.86
C GLY A 117 6.94 -3.89 -15.49
N LEU A 118 7.69 -3.66 -14.39
CA LEU A 118 7.17 -3.66 -13.02
C LEU A 118 6.06 -2.61 -12.85
N TRP A 119 6.26 -1.39 -13.36
CA TRP A 119 5.27 -0.32 -13.26
C TRP A 119 3.99 -0.63 -14.05
N LYS A 120 4.13 -1.13 -15.29
CA LYS A 120 2.99 -1.54 -16.14
C LYS A 120 2.18 -2.67 -15.51
N ASP A 121 2.87 -3.67 -14.94
CA ASP A 121 2.22 -4.76 -14.23
C ASP A 121 1.43 -4.24 -13.01
N ALA A 122 2.04 -3.37 -12.21
CA ALA A 122 1.41 -2.80 -11.04
C ALA A 122 0.18 -1.96 -11.38
N ILE A 123 0.26 -1.10 -12.39
CA ILE A 123 -0.88 -0.32 -12.90
C ILE A 123 -1.97 -1.28 -13.41
N GLY A 124 -1.59 -2.28 -14.18
CA GLY A 124 -2.53 -3.25 -14.76
C GLY A 124 -3.32 -4.03 -13.70
N ARG A 125 -2.68 -4.38 -12.59
CA ARG A 125 -3.33 -5.09 -11.48
C ARG A 125 -4.35 -4.23 -10.75
N GLN A 126 -4.13 -2.92 -10.67
CA GLN A 126 -4.91 -1.98 -9.85
C GLN A 126 -5.82 -1.06 -10.69
N LYS A 127 -6.01 -1.36 -11.97
CA LYS A 127 -6.74 -0.50 -12.91
C LYS A 127 -8.22 -0.26 -12.55
N ASP A 128 -8.80 -1.20 -11.83
CA ASP A 128 -10.21 -1.17 -11.44
C ASP A 128 -10.41 -0.72 -9.97
N GLU A 129 -9.31 -0.37 -9.28
CA GLU A 129 -9.30 0.11 -7.89
C GLU A 129 -9.23 1.64 -7.82
N GLU A 130 -9.69 2.21 -6.70
CA GLU A 130 -9.47 3.64 -6.42
C GLU A 130 -8.07 3.85 -5.85
N VAL A 131 -7.14 4.31 -6.69
CA VAL A 131 -5.73 4.47 -6.34
C VAL A 131 -5.28 5.92 -6.38
N ILE A 132 -4.58 6.35 -5.33
CA ILE A 132 -3.77 7.58 -5.35
C ILE A 132 -2.35 7.17 -5.68
N TRP A 133 -1.93 7.43 -6.91
CA TRP A 133 -0.66 6.98 -7.44
C TRP A 133 0.52 7.72 -6.84
N ASN A 134 1.48 6.97 -6.30
CA ASN A 134 2.80 7.49 -5.98
C ASN A 134 3.66 7.47 -7.27
N ILE A 135 4.08 8.63 -7.73
CA ILE A 135 4.91 8.80 -8.93
C ILE A 135 6.36 9.16 -8.60
N GLY A 136 6.72 9.24 -7.32
CA GLY A 136 8.10 9.48 -6.90
C GLY A 136 8.98 8.30 -7.29
N PHE A 137 10.13 8.57 -7.91
CA PHE A 137 11.10 7.55 -8.28
C PHE A 137 12.21 7.48 -7.23
N ARG A 138 12.30 6.34 -6.58
CA ARG A 138 13.44 5.96 -5.73
C ARG A 138 14.16 4.76 -6.32
N GLY A 139 15.42 4.58 -5.96
CA GLY A 139 16.21 3.45 -6.43
C GLY A 139 15.83 2.17 -5.66
N GLN A 140 16.43 2.01 -4.50
CA GLN A 140 16.16 0.88 -3.62
C GLN A 140 15.87 1.37 -2.20
N GLY A 141 14.72 1.01 -1.66
CA GLY A 141 14.29 1.46 -0.34
C GLY A 141 14.20 2.98 -0.24
N ASP A 142 14.74 3.56 0.82
CA ASP A 142 14.66 4.99 1.13
C ASP A 142 15.80 5.84 0.56
N VAL A 143 16.63 5.28 -0.29
CA VAL A 143 17.74 6.00 -0.92
C VAL A 143 17.34 6.61 -2.26
N PRO A 144 17.99 7.72 -2.68
CA PRO A 144 17.81 8.26 -4.01
C PRO A 144 18.13 7.23 -5.10
N PHE A 145 17.45 7.28 -6.24
CA PHE A 145 17.63 6.30 -7.32
C PHE A 145 19.06 6.23 -7.87
N TRP A 146 19.84 7.29 -7.74
CA TRP A 146 21.23 7.36 -8.21
C TRP A 146 22.26 6.77 -7.26
N GLU A 147 21.93 6.55 -5.98
CA GLU A 147 22.94 6.20 -4.96
C GLU A 147 23.53 4.82 -5.17
N ASN A 148 22.74 3.89 -5.65
CA ASN A 148 23.16 2.51 -5.92
C ASN A 148 23.25 2.22 -7.43
N ASP A 149 23.34 3.27 -8.25
CA ASP A 149 23.45 3.17 -9.69
C ASP A 149 24.82 3.67 -10.17
N SER A 150 25.66 2.76 -10.67
CA SER A 150 26.99 3.08 -11.16
C SER A 150 27.00 4.06 -12.35
N ALA A 151 25.87 4.29 -13.00
CA ALA A 151 25.72 5.30 -14.04
C ALA A 151 25.76 6.75 -13.51
N PHE A 152 25.52 6.93 -12.19
CA PHE A 152 25.47 8.22 -11.51
C PHE A 152 26.58 8.36 -10.47
N ASP A 153 27.80 7.99 -10.85
CA ASP A 153 28.99 7.93 -9.99
C ASP A 153 29.60 9.30 -9.65
N THR A 154 29.22 10.35 -10.36
CA THR A 154 29.69 11.72 -10.11
C THR A 154 28.54 12.68 -9.80
N PRO A 155 28.83 13.80 -9.06
CA PRO A 155 27.82 14.82 -8.75
C PRO A 155 27.17 15.43 -10.01
N GLU A 156 27.91 15.55 -11.10
CA GLU A 156 27.42 16.15 -12.35
C GLU A 156 26.40 15.27 -13.09
N LYS A 157 26.38 13.96 -12.76
CA LYS A 157 25.43 12.99 -13.35
C LYS A 157 24.18 12.78 -12.49
N ARG A 158 24.17 13.28 -11.26
CA ARG A 158 23.09 13.21 -10.30
C ARG A 158 22.15 14.38 -10.40
#